data_e4001513883d7ebdbd0b326c402b369b
#
_entry.id   e4001513883d7ebdbd0b326c402b369b
#
_cell.length_a   1.000
_cell.length_b   1.000
_cell.length_c   1.000
_cell.angle_alpha   90.00
_cell.angle_beta   90.00
_cell.angle_gamma   90.00
#
_symmetry.space_group_name_H-M   'P 1'
#
loop_
_entity.id
_entity.type
_entity.pdbx_description
1 polymer ?
#
loop_
_entity_poly.entity_id
_entity_poly.type
_entity_poly.pdbx_seq_one_letter_code
_entity_poly.pdbx_strand_id
1 'polypeptide(L)'
;MRSYLSKLNNKSHQYPYFRSVIPKDILFHFDGITEFRLSLSSVRKEERQIVCLKLKQITDQLFDEIRDQVRTLSLEDIKEILRVEVRKSILHAHHVKLGTNKWDDQKKQMSLDNIKSREVLFKDKLKHDLKSHYQELDDKLEAILSSLDIELDKNSVSYKTLREQFTDLYVLRYQWINDLIEETGRSDDDFRRDVDEKLGLELFPEIMKT
;
A
#
# COMPACT_ATOMS: atom_id res chain seq x y z
N MET A 1 25.71 -18.26 16.09
CA MET A 1 24.55 -19.13 15.82
C MET A 1 23.46 -18.86 16.84
N ARG A 2 22.27 -18.40 16.44
CA ARG A 2 21.16 -18.24 17.39
C ARG A 2 20.63 -19.63 17.76
N SER A 3 20.56 -19.96 19.03
CA SER A 3 20.05 -21.26 19.52
C SER A 3 18.51 -21.25 19.45
N TYR A 4 17.95 -22.12 18.64
CA TYR A 4 16.50 -22.36 18.55
C TYR A 4 15.98 -23.27 19.67
N LEU A 5 16.91 -23.85 20.45
CA LEU A 5 16.59 -24.60 21.65
C LEU A 5 16.51 -23.63 22.82
N SER A 6 15.32 -23.39 23.33
CA SER A 6 15.07 -22.55 24.49
C SER A 6 14.69 -23.39 25.70
N LYS A 7 14.96 -22.85 26.90
CA LYS A 7 14.61 -23.49 28.16
C LYS A 7 13.70 -22.56 28.94
N LEU A 8 12.51 -23.02 29.28
CA LEU A 8 11.63 -22.35 30.23
C LEU A 8 12.09 -22.71 31.64
N ASN A 9 12.58 -21.70 32.37
CA ASN A 9 12.93 -21.84 33.79
C ASN A 9 11.65 -21.59 34.62
N ASN A 10 10.97 -22.67 35.02
CA ASN A 10 10.08 -22.60 36.16
C ASN A 10 10.90 -23.02 37.41
N LYS A 11 10.60 -22.49 38.59
CA LYS A 11 11.39 -22.64 39.83
C LYS A 11 11.77 -24.09 40.23
N SER A 12 11.24 -25.10 39.55
CA SER A 12 11.50 -26.52 39.84
C SER A 12 11.87 -27.41 38.64
N HIS A 13 11.59 -27.00 37.37
CA HIS A 13 11.84 -27.86 36.21
C HIS A 13 12.23 -27.05 34.98
N GLN A 14 13.23 -27.51 34.22
CA GLN A 14 13.60 -26.95 32.90
C GLN A 14 12.95 -27.80 31.82
N TYR A 15 11.98 -27.20 31.10
CA TYR A 15 11.34 -27.85 29.95
C TYR A 15 11.99 -27.37 28.66
N PRO A 16 12.64 -28.27 27.88
CA PRO A 16 13.17 -27.92 26.57
C PRO A 16 12.04 -27.71 25.57
N TYR A 17 12.13 -26.66 24.78
CA TYR A 17 11.19 -26.38 23.70
C TYR A 17 11.88 -25.76 22.50
N PHE A 18 11.33 -26.04 21.33
CA PHE A 18 11.69 -25.32 20.11
C PHE A 18 10.96 -23.98 20.08
N ARG A 19 11.66 -22.93 19.64
CA ARG A 19 11.10 -21.58 19.46
C ARG A 19 11.48 -21.04 18.11
N SER A 20 10.48 -20.62 17.31
CA SER A 20 10.68 -19.89 16.07
C SER A 20 9.80 -18.63 16.08
N VAL A 21 10.41 -17.47 15.95
CA VAL A 21 9.70 -16.19 15.89
C VAL A 21 9.22 -15.99 14.45
N ILE A 22 7.94 -15.67 14.29
CA ILE A 22 7.34 -15.38 12.99
C ILE A 22 7.86 -14.03 12.51
N PRO A 23 8.40 -13.92 11.29
CA PRO A 23 8.83 -12.66 10.69
C PRO A 23 7.68 -11.65 10.61
N LYS A 24 7.99 -10.36 10.80
CA LYS A 24 6.99 -9.30 10.84
C LYS A 24 6.24 -9.11 9.52
N ASP A 25 6.91 -9.37 8.41
CA ASP A 25 6.40 -9.26 7.04
C ASP A 25 5.27 -10.24 6.71
N ILE A 26 5.21 -11.38 7.43
CA ILE A 26 4.19 -12.41 7.24
C ILE A 26 3.30 -12.63 8.49
N LEU A 27 3.46 -11.80 9.52
CA LEU A 27 2.79 -11.97 10.80
C LEU A 27 1.25 -11.94 10.68
N PHE A 28 0.71 -11.20 9.73
CA PHE A 28 -0.73 -11.05 9.52
C PHE A 28 -1.42 -12.36 9.08
N HIS A 29 -0.69 -13.32 8.48
CA HIS A 29 -1.22 -14.65 8.14
C HIS A 29 -1.45 -15.55 9.36
N PHE A 30 -1.03 -15.15 10.56
CA PHE A 30 -1.01 -15.98 11.74
C PHE A 30 -1.93 -15.49 12.88
N ASP A 31 -2.95 -14.70 12.59
CA ASP A 31 -4.00 -14.25 13.53
C ASP A 31 -3.48 -13.79 14.91
N GLY A 32 -2.38 -13.05 14.91
CA GLY A 32 -1.77 -12.50 16.13
C GLY A 32 -0.81 -13.45 16.84
N ILE A 33 -0.55 -14.65 16.32
CA ILE A 33 0.50 -15.53 16.83
C ILE A 33 1.85 -14.95 16.40
N THR A 34 2.72 -14.65 17.37
CA THR A 34 4.03 -14.03 17.10
C THR A 34 5.19 -15.01 17.05
N GLU A 35 4.99 -16.22 17.53
CA GLU A 35 6.03 -17.26 17.55
C GLU A 35 5.44 -18.67 17.69
N PHE A 36 6.14 -19.64 17.12
CA PHE A 36 5.88 -21.06 17.35
C PHE A 36 6.65 -21.53 18.57
N ARG A 37 5.97 -22.28 19.46
CA ARG A 37 6.56 -22.98 20.59
C ARG A 37 6.13 -24.42 20.59
N LEU A 38 7.11 -25.35 20.54
CA LEU A 38 6.84 -26.76 20.57
C LEU A 38 7.65 -27.43 21.70
N SER A 39 6.97 -28.14 22.63
CA SER A 39 7.66 -28.87 23.70
C SER A 39 8.47 -30.04 23.13
N LEU A 40 9.69 -30.18 23.63
CA LEU A 40 10.61 -31.27 23.30
C LEU A 40 10.84 -32.22 24.49
N SER A 41 9.94 -32.21 25.46
CA SER A 41 10.06 -33.07 26.66
C SER A 41 10.00 -34.55 26.33
N SER A 42 9.25 -34.96 25.32
CA SER A 42 9.16 -36.33 24.83
C SER A 42 10.31 -36.78 23.93
N VAL A 43 11.19 -35.84 23.52
CA VAL A 43 12.33 -36.10 22.65
C VAL A 43 13.56 -36.44 23.51
N ARG A 44 14.30 -37.50 23.14
CA ARG A 44 15.56 -37.87 23.80
C ARG A 44 16.55 -36.71 23.74
N LYS A 45 17.33 -36.52 24.80
CA LYS A 45 18.23 -35.37 24.96
C LYS A 45 19.21 -35.25 23.80
N GLU A 46 19.73 -36.37 23.32
CA GLU A 46 20.72 -36.50 22.23
C GLU A 46 20.12 -36.08 20.86
N GLU A 47 18.80 -36.28 20.69
CA GLU A 47 18.09 -36.04 19.42
C GLU A 47 17.50 -34.62 19.35
N ARG A 48 17.40 -33.91 20.46
CA ARG A 48 16.72 -32.58 20.54
C ARG A 48 17.30 -31.56 19.58
N GLN A 49 18.62 -31.56 19.40
CA GLN A 49 19.29 -30.61 18.52
C GLN A 49 18.95 -30.90 17.05
N ILE A 50 18.90 -32.17 16.67
CA ILE A 50 18.53 -32.60 15.30
C ILE A 50 17.07 -32.27 15.03
N VAL A 51 16.18 -32.53 16.00
CA VAL A 51 14.76 -32.18 15.89
C VAL A 51 14.57 -30.66 15.76
N CYS A 52 15.31 -29.86 16.56
CA CYS A 52 15.28 -28.40 16.42
C CYS A 52 15.71 -27.92 15.03
N LEU A 53 16.76 -28.51 14.44
CA LEU A 53 17.20 -28.14 13.10
C LEU A 53 16.18 -28.49 12.03
N LYS A 54 15.54 -29.67 12.14
CA LYS A 54 14.45 -30.06 11.23
C LYS A 54 13.24 -29.14 11.36
N LEU A 55 12.82 -28.83 12.59
CA LEU A 55 11.71 -27.91 12.84
C LEU A 55 12.02 -26.50 12.30
N LYS A 56 13.25 -26.05 12.45
CA LYS A 56 13.68 -24.78 11.86
C LYS A 56 13.57 -24.80 10.34
N GLN A 57 14.09 -25.85 9.69
CA GLN A 57 13.99 -25.98 8.25
C GLN A 57 12.52 -25.95 7.77
N ILE A 58 11.63 -26.69 8.45
CA ILE A 58 10.21 -26.69 8.13
C ILE A 58 9.58 -25.30 8.32
N THR A 59 9.90 -24.59 9.41
CA THR A 59 9.36 -23.24 9.63
C THR A 59 9.92 -22.22 8.63
N ASP A 60 11.19 -22.33 8.24
CA ASP A 60 11.78 -21.46 7.23
C ASP A 60 11.11 -21.70 5.86
N GLN A 61 10.93 -22.98 5.47
CA GLN A 61 10.21 -23.33 4.24
C GLN A 61 8.77 -22.78 4.25
N LEU A 62 8.05 -22.97 5.35
CA LEU A 62 6.71 -22.42 5.51
C LEU A 62 6.68 -20.90 5.35
N PHE A 63 7.65 -20.18 5.94
CA PHE A 63 7.72 -18.74 5.83
C PHE A 63 8.04 -18.28 4.39
N ASP A 64 8.90 -19.02 3.70
CA ASP A 64 9.23 -18.74 2.30
C ASP A 64 8.04 -19.06 1.37
N GLU A 65 7.35 -20.19 1.57
CA GLU A 65 6.11 -20.53 0.82
C GLU A 65 5.02 -19.45 1.01
N ILE A 66 4.84 -18.92 2.23
CA ILE A 66 3.88 -17.85 2.49
C ILE A 66 4.31 -16.57 1.77
N ARG A 67 5.61 -16.24 1.76
CA ARG A 67 6.12 -15.07 1.03
C ARG A 67 5.94 -15.20 -0.48
N ASP A 68 6.18 -16.39 -1.01
CA ASP A 68 6.03 -16.66 -2.45
C ASP A 68 4.57 -16.61 -2.90
N GLN A 69 3.62 -16.89 -2.01
CA GLN A 69 2.18 -16.75 -2.27
C GLN A 69 1.71 -15.30 -2.18
N VAL A 70 2.38 -14.46 -1.38
CA VAL A 70 2.09 -13.03 -1.30
C VAL A 70 2.87 -12.32 -2.39
N ARG A 71 2.20 -12.04 -3.50
CA ARG A 71 2.78 -11.24 -4.59
C ARG A 71 3.20 -9.88 -4.04
N THR A 72 4.51 -9.63 -3.98
CA THR A 72 5.03 -8.28 -3.74
C THR A 72 4.81 -7.45 -4.99
N LEU A 73 4.32 -6.21 -4.83
CA LEU A 73 4.23 -5.28 -5.95
C LEU A 73 5.61 -5.06 -6.54
N SER A 74 5.75 -5.39 -7.81
CA SER A 74 6.88 -4.93 -8.60
C SER A 74 6.77 -3.42 -8.87
N LEU A 75 7.87 -2.78 -9.25
CA LEU A 75 7.85 -1.38 -9.68
C LEU A 75 6.89 -1.17 -10.87
N GLU A 76 6.81 -2.14 -11.79
CA GLU A 76 5.92 -2.04 -12.95
C GLU A 76 4.43 -2.17 -12.54
N ASP A 77 4.10 -3.01 -11.57
CA ASP A 77 2.75 -3.06 -11.01
C ASP A 77 2.35 -1.70 -10.40
N ILE A 78 3.24 -1.09 -9.63
CA ILE A 78 3.04 0.25 -9.04
C ILE A 78 2.79 1.29 -10.14
N LYS A 79 3.63 1.30 -11.18
CA LYS A 79 3.47 2.22 -12.32
C LYS A 79 2.13 2.00 -13.03
N GLU A 80 1.71 0.76 -13.26
CA GLU A 80 0.43 0.49 -13.94
C GLU A 80 -0.78 0.93 -13.09
N ILE A 81 -0.76 0.67 -11.78
CA ILE A 81 -1.79 1.15 -10.85
C ILE A 81 -1.91 2.67 -10.89
N LEU A 82 -0.78 3.38 -10.85
CA LEU A 82 -0.75 4.85 -10.91
C LEU A 82 -1.21 5.37 -12.28
N ARG A 83 -0.80 4.75 -13.39
CA ARG A 83 -1.29 5.09 -14.74
C ARG A 83 -2.81 4.95 -14.86
N VAL A 84 -3.38 3.86 -14.31
CA VAL A 84 -4.84 3.65 -14.28
C VAL A 84 -5.53 4.80 -13.55
N GLU A 85 -5.01 5.21 -12.39
CA GLU A 85 -5.62 6.28 -11.60
C GLU A 85 -5.44 7.66 -12.26
N VAL A 86 -4.31 7.92 -12.90
CA VAL A 86 -4.11 9.15 -13.69
C VAL A 86 -5.12 9.23 -14.83
N ARG A 87 -5.33 8.14 -15.59
CA ARG A 87 -6.36 8.08 -16.65
C ARG A 87 -7.76 8.36 -16.09
N LYS A 88 -8.12 7.71 -14.97
CA LYS A 88 -9.40 7.95 -14.28
C LYS A 88 -9.53 9.40 -13.83
N SER A 89 -8.46 9.99 -13.32
CA SER A 89 -8.43 11.38 -12.88
C SER A 89 -8.65 12.36 -14.03
N ILE A 90 -8.03 12.13 -15.17
CA ILE A 90 -8.23 12.92 -16.40
C ILE A 90 -9.69 12.82 -16.87
N LEU A 91 -10.22 11.60 -17.01
CA LEU A 91 -11.60 11.39 -17.43
C LEU A 91 -12.60 12.05 -16.48
N HIS A 92 -12.36 11.94 -15.17
CA HIS A 92 -13.21 12.59 -14.18
C HIS A 92 -13.15 14.11 -14.28
N ALA A 93 -11.96 14.69 -14.44
CA ALA A 93 -11.78 16.13 -14.58
C ALA A 93 -12.53 16.68 -15.81
N HIS A 94 -12.42 15.99 -16.95
CA HIS A 94 -13.19 16.33 -18.14
C HIS A 94 -14.72 16.21 -17.92
N HIS A 95 -15.18 15.19 -17.21
CA HIS A 95 -16.59 15.06 -16.83
C HIS A 95 -17.07 16.22 -15.97
N VAL A 96 -16.27 16.62 -14.98
CA VAL A 96 -16.60 17.80 -14.13
C VAL A 96 -16.64 19.06 -14.98
N LYS A 97 -15.66 19.26 -15.87
CA LYS A 97 -15.63 20.40 -16.80
C LYS A 97 -16.87 20.43 -17.70
N LEU A 98 -17.27 19.30 -18.28
CA LEU A 98 -18.47 19.19 -19.13
C LEU A 98 -19.76 19.48 -18.35
N GLY A 99 -19.82 19.04 -17.07
CA GLY A 99 -20.94 19.34 -16.18
C GLY A 99 -21.00 20.79 -15.69
N THR A 100 -19.89 21.53 -15.83
CA THR A 100 -19.80 22.94 -15.44
C THR A 100 -20.27 23.80 -16.59
N ASN A 101 -21.37 24.54 -16.40
CA ASN A 101 -21.85 25.45 -17.43
C ASN A 101 -20.98 26.71 -17.48
N LYS A 102 -20.06 26.77 -18.46
CA LYS A 102 -19.11 27.87 -18.61
C LYS A 102 -19.74 29.24 -18.90
N TRP A 103 -21.02 29.24 -19.34
CA TRP A 103 -21.79 30.46 -19.57
C TRP A 103 -22.56 30.96 -18.35
N ASP A 104 -22.49 30.21 -17.24
CA ASP A 104 -23.12 30.51 -15.97
C ASP A 104 -22.04 30.65 -14.90
N ASP A 105 -21.60 31.89 -14.67
CA ASP A 105 -20.53 32.18 -13.72
C ASP A 105 -20.85 31.70 -12.31
N GLN A 106 -22.14 31.73 -11.92
CA GLN A 106 -22.56 31.25 -10.60
C GLN A 106 -22.34 29.72 -10.46
N LYS A 107 -22.73 28.95 -11.48
CA LYS A 107 -22.49 27.49 -11.47
C LYS A 107 -21.03 27.14 -11.57
N LYS A 108 -20.25 27.89 -12.35
CA LYS A 108 -18.78 27.75 -12.41
C LYS A 108 -18.19 27.96 -11.02
N GLN A 109 -18.54 29.05 -10.35
CA GLN A 109 -18.04 29.35 -9.01
C GLN A 109 -18.44 28.27 -7.98
N MET A 110 -19.71 27.81 -8.01
CA MET A 110 -20.14 26.68 -7.15
C MET A 110 -19.32 25.42 -7.37
N SER A 111 -18.95 25.09 -8.61
CA SER A 111 -18.12 23.93 -8.94
C SER A 111 -16.71 24.09 -8.35
N LEU A 112 -16.10 25.26 -8.50
CA LEU A 112 -14.79 25.58 -7.93
C LEU A 112 -14.80 25.51 -6.40
N ASP A 113 -15.83 26.08 -5.75
CA ASP A 113 -15.97 26.06 -4.30
C ASP A 113 -16.15 24.63 -3.76
N ASN A 114 -16.91 23.79 -4.47
CA ASN A 114 -17.05 22.38 -4.12
C ASN A 114 -15.72 21.63 -4.21
N ILE A 115 -14.91 21.87 -5.25
CA ILE A 115 -13.61 21.22 -5.41
C ILE A 115 -12.63 21.69 -4.34
N LYS A 116 -12.57 23.01 -4.08
CA LYS A 116 -11.75 23.58 -3.00
C LYS A 116 -12.14 23.01 -1.64
N SER A 117 -13.43 22.87 -1.36
CA SER A 117 -13.92 22.28 -0.11
C SER A 117 -13.49 20.81 0.04
N ARG A 118 -13.54 20.03 -1.04
CA ARG A 118 -13.07 18.64 -1.03
C ARG A 118 -11.55 18.54 -0.86
N GLU A 119 -10.80 19.41 -1.51
CA GLU A 119 -9.34 19.49 -1.34
C GLU A 119 -8.96 19.83 0.10
N VAL A 120 -9.62 20.84 0.68
CA VAL A 120 -9.41 21.23 2.09
C VAL A 120 -9.73 20.08 3.02
N LEU A 121 -10.86 19.40 2.83
CA LEU A 121 -11.25 18.23 3.63
C LEU A 121 -10.24 17.08 3.48
N PHE A 122 -9.74 16.81 2.28
CA PHE A 122 -8.72 15.82 2.04
C PHE A 122 -7.41 16.12 2.78
N LYS A 123 -6.95 17.38 2.69
CA LYS A 123 -5.74 17.85 3.38
C LYS A 123 -5.93 17.89 4.91
N ASP A 124 -7.12 18.20 5.39
CA ASP A 124 -7.45 18.20 6.82
C ASP A 124 -7.45 16.78 7.40
N LYS A 125 -8.07 15.82 6.72
CA LYS A 125 -7.99 14.41 7.10
C LYS A 125 -6.54 13.93 7.16
N LEU A 126 -5.71 14.28 6.18
CA LEU A 126 -4.29 13.92 6.17
C LEU A 126 -3.54 14.46 7.41
N LYS A 127 -3.90 15.63 7.90
CA LYS A 127 -3.25 16.28 9.06
C LYS A 127 -3.80 15.83 10.41
N HIS A 128 -5.10 15.61 10.52
CA HIS A 128 -5.79 15.48 11.80
C HIS A 128 -6.49 14.12 11.99
N ASP A 129 -6.80 13.40 10.92
CA ASP A 129 -7.43 12.06 10.96
C ASP A 129 -6.80 11.11 9.95
N LEU A 130 -5.55 10.78 10.19
CA LEU A 130 -4.75 9.92 9.31
C LEU A 130 -5.38 8.53 9.11
N LYS A 131 -6.10 8.02 10.12
CA LYS A 131 -6.77 6.73 10.04
C LYS A 131 -7.90 6.74 9.00
N SER A 132 -8.77 7.75 9.06
CA SER A 132 -9.87 7.91 8.10
C SER A 132 -9.34 8.20 6.69
N HIS A 133 -8.27 9.01 6.60
CA HIS A 133 -7.60 9.28 5.34
C HIS A 133 -7.07 8.00 4.67
N TYR A 134 -6.35 7.17 5.42
CA TYR A 134 -5.82 5.91 4.89
C TYR A 134 -6.91 4.91 4.55
N GLN A 135 -7.99 4.82 5.32
CA GLN A 135 -9.11 3.95 4.99
C GLN A 135 -9.73 4.31 3.63
N GLU A 136 -9.94 5.61 3.38
CA GLU A 136 -10.49 6.08 2.09
C GLU A 136 -9.57 5.78 0.91
N LEU A 137 -8.24 5.87 1.10
CA LEU A 137 -7.28 5.50 0.07
C LEU A 137 -7.21 3.98 -0.13
N ASP A 138 -7.24 3.22 0.94
CA ASP A 138 -7.23 1.76 0.90
C ASP A 138 -8.44 1.22 0.12
N ASP A 139 -9.64 1.77 0.34
CA ASP A 139 -10.85 1.39 -0.40
C ASP A 139 -10.69 1.63 -1.91
N LYS A 140 -10.06 2.75 -2.30
CA LYS A 140 -9.79 3.07 -3.71
C LYS A 140 -8.73 2.16 -4.32
N LEU A 141 -7.65 1.89 -3.57
CA LEU A 141 -6.58 0.99 -3.99
C LEU A 141 -7.09 -0.43 -4.17
N GLU A 142 -7.90 -0.94 -3.25
CA GLU A 142 -8.52 -2.26 -3.36
C GLU A 142 -9.36 -2.40 -4.64
N ALA A 143 -10.15 -1.39 -4.97
CA ALA A 143 -10.94 -1.40 -6.20
C ALA A 143 -10.07 -1.49 -7.46
N ILE A 144 -8.89 -0.83 -7.47
CA ILE A 144 -7.94 -0.90 -8.58
C ILE A 144 -7.24 -2.25 -8.61
N LEU A 145 -6.70 -2.69 -7.47
CA LEU A 145 -5.99 -3.96 -7.33
C LEU A 145 -6.87 -5.14 -7.75
N SER A 146 -8.14 -5.16 -7.29
CA SER A 146 -9.12 -6.16 -7.71
C SER A 146 -9.37 -6.14 -9.22
N SER A 147 -9.35 -4.96 -9.86
CA SER A 147 -9.53 -4.84 -11.31
C SER A 147 -8.33 -5.34 -12.11
N LEU A 148 -7.16 -5.43 -11.48
CA LEU A 148 -5.90 -5.92 -12.06
C LEU A 148 -5.56 -7.35 -11.62
N ASP A 149 -6.44 -8.00 -10.86
CA ASP A 149 -6.22 -9.34 -10.28
C ASP A 149 -4.94 -9.42 -9.45
N ILE A 150 -4.69 -8.38 -8.65
CA ILE A 150 -3.53 -8.27 -7.77
C ILE A 150 -3.98 -8.36 -6.32
N GLU A 151 -3.56 -9.41 -5.63
CA GLU A 151 -3.70 -9.52 -4.18
C GLU A 151 -2.46 -8.97 -3.48
N LEU A 152 -2.65 -8.14 -2.44
CA LEU A 152 -1.57 -7.48 -1.72
C LEU A 152 -1.75 -7.49 -0.22
N ASP A 153 -0.61 -7.63 0.46
CA ASP A 153 -0.52 -7.32 1.87
C ASP A 153 -0.47 -5.81 2.12
N LYS A 154 -1.51 -5.29 2.80
CA LYS A 154 -1.60 -3.88 3.21
C LYS A 154 -0.49 -3.44 4.18
N ASN A 155 0.19 -4.39 4.82
CA ASN A 155 1.29 -4.11 5.74
C ASN A 155 2.65 -4.06 5.04
N SER A 156 2.73 -4.49 3.78
CA SER A 156 3.96 -4.46 2.99
C SER A 156 4.49 -3.03 2.81
N VAL A 157 5.80 -2.91 2.66
CA VAL A 157 6.45 -1.62 2.39
C VAL A 157 5.96 -1.06 1.04
N SER A 158 5.85 -1.93 0.04
CA SER A 158 5.38 -1.54 -1.31
C SER A 158 3.97 -0.97 -1.28
N TYR A 159 3.04 -1.56 -0.51
CA TYR A 159 1.68 -1.02 -0.36
C TYR A 159 1.67 0.35 0.34
N LYS A 160 2.46 0.51 1.40
CA LYS A 160 2.55 1.79 2.12
C LYS A 160 3.13 2.89 1.23
N THR A 161 4.17 2.59 0.45
CA THR A 161 4.75 3.52 -0.52
C THR A 161 3.73 3.89 -1.60
N LEU A 162 3.01 2.92 -2.16
CA LEU A 162 1.95 3.17 -3.13
C LEU A 162 0.86 4.08 -2.55
N ARG A 163 0.44 3.89 -1.31
CA ARG A 163 -0.55 4.73 -0.62
C ARG A 163 -0.08 6.18 -0.46
N GLU A 164 1.20 6.39 -0.15
CA GLU A 164 1.79 7.73 -0.10
C GLU A 164 1.79 8.40 -1.47
N GLN A 165 2.16 7.67 -2.52
CA GLN A 165 2.11 8.16 -3.90
C GLN A 165 0.69 8.50 -4.36
N PHE A 166 -0.31 7.73 -3.92
CA PHE A 166 -1.71 8.05 -4.15
C PHE A 166 -2.13 9.35 -3.46
N THR A 167 -1.64 9.62 -2.26
CA THR A 167 -1.89 10.88 -1.56
C THR A 167 -1.40 12.07 -2.39
N ASP A 168 -0.16 12.00 -2.89
CA ASP A 168 0.42 13.04 -3.73
C ASP A 168 -0.35 13.21 -5.05
N LEU A 169 -0.72 12.10 -5.70
CA LEU A 169 -1.52 12.12 -6.93
C LEU A 169 -2.89 12.80 -6.72
N TYR A 170 -3.55 12.55 -5.58
CA TYR A 170 -4.85 13.17 -5.30
C TYR A 170 -4.75 14.67 -5.05
N VAL A 171 -3.66 15.16 -4.47
CA VAL A 171 -3.41 16.60 -4.34
C VAL A 171 -3.26 17.23 -5.73
N LEU A 172 -2.47 16.64 -6.62
CA LEU A 172 -2.31 17.12 -8.00
C LEU A 172 -3.62 17.07 -8.78
N ARG A 173 -4.44 16.03 -8.56
CA ARG A 173 -5.76 15.91 -9.20
C ARG A 173 -6.69 17.07 -8.86
N TYR A 174 -6.75 17.51 -7.61
CA TYR A 174 -7.58 18.67 -7.24
C TYR A 174 -7.12 19.94 -7.94
N GLN A 175 -5.81 20.18 -8.02
CA GLN A 175 -5.23 21.31 -8.76
C GLN A 175 -5.60 21.23 -10.24
N TRP A 176 -5.43 20.05 -10.86
CA TRP A 176 -5.77 19.81 -12.24
C TRP A 176 -7.26 20.08 -12.58
N ILE A 177 -8.19 19.65 -11.73
CA ILE A 177 -9.61 19.92 -11.92
C ILE A 177 -9.89 21.43 -11.86
N ASN A 178 -9.28 22.15 -10.92
CA ASN A 178 -9.39 23.61 -10.84
C ASN A 178 -8.87 24.28 -12.13
N ASP A 179 -7.68 23.91 -12.59
CA ASP A 179 -7.07 24.42 -13.82
C ASP A 179 -7.97 24.23 -15.05
N LEU A 180 -8.61 23.05 -15.17
CA LEU A 180 -9.55 22.76 -16.25
C LEU A 180 -10.81 23.61 -16.21
N ILE A 181 -11.38 23.85 -15.02
CA ILE A 181 -12.60 24.68 -14.87
C ILE A 181 -12.28 26.15 -15.10
N GLU A 182 -11.13 26.61 -14.63
CA GLU A 182 -10.66 27.98 -14.80
C GLU A 182 -10.16 28.26 -16.23
N GLU A 183 -10.03 27.22 -17.06
CA GLU A 183 -9.54 27.28 -18.45
C GLU A 183 -8.15 27.93 -18.54
N THR A 184 -7.23 27.54 -17.66
CA THR A 184 -5.85 28.08 -17.62
C THR A 184 -5.01 27.73 -18.83
N GLY A 185 -5.54 26.91 -19.75
CA GLY A 185 -4.83 26.48 -20.98
C GLY A 185 -3.94 25.26 -20.77
N ARG A 186 -3.88 24.68 -19.58
CA ARG A 186 -3.12 23.47 -19.32
C ARG A 186 -3.75 22.24 -20.01
N SER A 187 -2.91 21.38 -20.53
CA SER A 187 -3.28 20.14 -21.22
C SER A 187 -3.23 18.92 -20.30
N ASP A 188 -3.81 17.79 -20.73
CA ASP A 188 -3.69 16.52 -20.04
C ASP A 188 -2.23 16.07 -19.89
N ASP A 189 -1.38 16.44 -20.84
CA ASP A 189 0.06 16.12 -20.82
C ASP A 189 0.81 16.95 -19.78
N ASP A 190 0.36 18.18 -19.50
CA ASP A 190 0.91 18.96 -18.37
C ASP A 190 0.60 18.29 -17.03
N PHE A 191 -0.61 17.75 -16.86
CA PHE A 191 -0.96 17.00 -15.66
C PHE A 191 -0.13 15.70 -15.52
N ARG A 192 0.06 14.95 -16.61
CA ARG A 192 0.91 13.75 -16.61
C ARG A 192 2.36 14.08 -16.25
N ARG A 193 2.87 15.21 -16.77
CA ARG A 193 4.23 15.69 -16.46
C ARG A 193 4.37 16.06 -14.98
N ASP A 194 3.41 16.79 -14.42
CA ASP A 194 3.41 17.12 -12.99
C ASP A 194 3.39 15.87 -12.11
N VAL A 195 2.62 14.84 -12.51
CA VAL A 195 2.58 13.57 -11.78
C VAL A 195 3.94 12.87 -11.84
N ASP A 196 4.56 12.78 -13.02
CA ASP A 196 5.89 12.17 -13.17
C ASP A 196 6.96 12.92 -12.39
N GLU A 197 6.96 14.26 -12.42
CA GLU A 197 7.89 15.08 -11.67
C GLU A 197 7.71 14.89 -10.16
N LYS A 198 6.46 14.87 -9.68
CA LYS A 198 6.16 14.74 -8.26
C LYS A 198 6.48 13.34 -7.72
N LEU A 199 6.18 12.29 -8.48
CA LEU A 199 6.35 10.91 -8.03
C LEU A 199 7.74 10.33 -8.37
N GLY A 200 8.44 10.90 -9.38
CA GLY A 200 9.77 10.44 -9.77
C GLY A 200 9.80 9.04 -10.38
N LEU A 201 8.71 8.59 -11.02
CA LEU A 201 8.54 7.19 -11.45
C LEU A 201 8.63 6.96 -12.96
N GLU A 202 8.73 8.01 -13.77
CA GLU A 202 8.69 7.89 -15.23
C GLU A 202 7.47 7.09 -15.72
N LEU A 203 6.27 7.51 -15.31
CA LEU A 203 5.02 6.85 -15.69
C LEU A 203 4.69 7.06 -17.18
N PHE A 204 5.08 8.21 -17.73
CA PHE A 204 4.77 8.65 -19.08
C PHE A 204 6.04 9.07 -19.84
N PRO A 205 6.99 8.15 -20.09
CA PRO A 205 8.28 8.47 -20.71
C PRO A 205 8.14 9.04 -22.12
N GLU A 206 7.01 8.81 -22.79
CA GLU A 206 6.71 9.35 -24.12
C GLU A 206 6.53 10.88 -24.12
N ILE A 207 6.09 11.47 -23.01
CA ILE A 207 5.83 12.91 -22.90
C ILE A 207 7.11 13.68 -22.52
N MET A 208 8.05 13.02 -21.85
CA MET A 208 9.31 13.63 -21.42
C MET A 208 10.32 13.81 -22.57
N LYS A 209 10.06 13.23 -23.74
CA LYS A 209 10.97 13.25 -24.90
C LYS A 209 10.67 14.37 -25.91
N THR A 210 9.64 15.18 -25.64
CA THR A 210 9.26 16.34 -26.48
C THR A 210 9.71 17.63 -25.83
#